data_73c892a8b289561c059a43b8fa5f03f2
#
_entry.id   73c892a8b289561c059a43b8fa5f03f2
#
_cell.length_a   1.000
_cell.length_b   1.000
_cell.length_c   1.000
_cell.angle_alpha   90.00
_cell.angle_beta   90.00
_cell.angle_gamma   90.00
#
_symmetry.space_group_name_H-M   'P 1'
#
loop_
_entity.id
_entity.type
_entity.pdbx_description
1 polymer ?
#
loop_
_entity_poly.entity_id
_entity_poly.type
_entity_poly.pdbx_seq_one_letter_code
_entity_poly.pdbx_strand_id
1 'polypeptide(L)'
;MQKILILVASIFVMHSAYAGVLEPKRTDPGAITVDKDFRLETDLGYLVNNSSSKNGSSKQDNLTAHILFQKKSDDWGQELIADAVSTHGNNSAQNIERYYLSGKILHRSSNVVYRFGKITAEKDLTSIFDHQITTSIGWGVDVLKSDKVSLSLEMGGGYRYSQLQESEDGKAMHEGTGTLAGFYTYQISPDIQFNQDISFELGKDSKVLRSRSALSADLTKKISAVASYSIKNVQADEGDNRDSLLSLGLRYRY
;
A
#
# COMPACT_ATOMS: atom_id res chain seq x y z
N MET A 1 5.90 30.48 -5.13
CA MET A 1 6.24 29.20 -4.51
C MET A 1 5.64 29.00 -3.11
N GLN A 2 5.41 30.05 -2.31
CA GLN A 2 4.86 29.97 -0.94
C GLN A 2 3.37 29.56 -0.84
N LYS A 3 2.56 29.77 -1.91
CA LYS A 3 1.11 29.47 -1.90
C LYS A 3 0.75 27.99 -2.14
N ILE A 4 1.66 27.19 -2.68
CA ILE A 4 1.42 25.77 -2.95
C ILE A 4 1.67 24.92 -1.70
N LEU A 5 2.57 25.35 -0.82
CA LEU A 5 2.87 24.67 0.43
C LEU A 5 1.70 24.71 1.43
N ILE A 6 0.91 25.79 1.39
CA ILE A 6 -0.25 25.98 2.29
C ILE A 6 -1.45 25.11 1.87
N LEU A 7 -1.58 24.80 0.58
CA LEU A 7 -2.69 23.96 0.10
C LEU A 7 -2.51 22.47 0.45
N VAL A 8 -1.28 21.99 0.53
CA VAL A 8 -0.97 20.62 0.94
C VAL A 8 -1.15 20.43 2.44
N ALA A 9 -0.86 21.46 3.25
CA ALA A 9 -1.03 21.43 4.70
C ALA A 9 -2.51 21.47 5.14
N SER A 10 -3.40 22.09 4.35
CA SER A 10 -4.83 22.21 4.71
C SER A 10 -5.67 20.97 4.42
N ILE A 11 -5.18 20.00 3.66
CA ILE A 11 -5.85 18.70 3.42
C ILE A 11 -5.59 17.71 4.59
N PHE A 12 -4.58 17.98 5.43
CA PHE A 12 -4.15 17.08 6.50
C PHE A 12 -4.78 17.32 7.88
N VAL A 13 -5.68 18.26 8.03
CA VAL A 13 -6.36 18.50 9.30
C VAL A 13 -7.80 18.02 9.21
N MET A 14 -8.02 16.72 9.33
CA MET A 14 -9.24 16.16 9.96
C MET A 14 -9.19 14.63 9.99
N HIS A 15 -9.44 14.15 11.18
CA HIS A 15 -9.85 12.84 11.66
C HIS A 15 -8.75 11.98 12.29
N SER A 16 -9.07 11.66 13.54
CA SER A 16 -8.43 10.69 14.42
C SER A 16 -7.98 9.44 13.67
N ALA A 17 -6.67 9.25 13.65
CA ALA A 17 -6.03 8.10 13.05
C ALA A 17 -6.36 6.84 13.85
N TYR A 18 -7.07 5.92 13.26
CA TYR A 18 -7.10 4.54 13.68
C TYR A 18 -6.42 3.69 12.61
N ALA A 19 -5.44 2.90 13.07
CA ALA A 19 -4.92 1.68 12.49
C ALA A 19 -4.35 1.71 11.05
N GLY A 20 -3.13 1.26 10.95
CA GLY A 20 -2.34 1.17 9.75
C GLY A 20 -2.92 0.32 8.62
N VAL A 21 -2.76 0.81 7.41
CA VAL A 21 -3.13 0.13 6.18
C VAL A 21 -1.86 -0.34 5.50
N LEU A 22 -1.80 -1.63 5.18
CA LEU A 22 -0.76 -2.21 4.36
C LEU A 22 -1.20 -2.15 2.91
N GLU A 23 -0.34 -1.66 2.04
CA GLU A 23 -0.68 -1.50 0.64
C GLU A 23 0.44 -1.90 -0.30
N PRO A 24 0.05 -2.51 -1.43
CA PRO A 24 0.99 -2.68 -2.52
C PRO A 24 1.34 -1.32 -3.12
N LYS A 25 2.52 -0.83 -2.83
CA LYS A 25 3.12 0.24 -3.61
C LYS A 25 3.61 -0.34 -4.91
N ARG A 26 3.02 0.08 -6.03
CA ARG A 26 3.64 -0.18 -7.30
C ARG A 26 4.61 0.94 -7.64
N THR A 27 5.81 0.56 -7.95
CA THR A 27 6.70 1.33 -8.81
C THR A 27 6.80 0.58 -10.12
N ASP A 28 6.67 1.28 -11.25
CA ASP A 28 6.81 0.65 -12.55
C ASP A 28 8.17 -0.08 -12.63
N PRO A 29 8.21 -1.41 -12.85
CA PRO A 29 9.47 -2.09 -13.14
C PRO A 29 10.21 -1.50 -14.34
N GLY A 30 9.50 -0.77 -15.21
CA GLY A 30 10.10 0.01 -16.31
C GLY A 30 10.85 1.27 -15.85
N ALA A 31 10.68 1.72 -14.61
CA ALA A 31 11.44 2.82 -14.01
C ALA A 31 12.76 2.36 -13.36
N ILE A 32 13.12 1.08 -13.47
CA ILE A 32 14.48 0.60 -13.15
C ILE A 32 15.43 1.29 -14.14
N THR A 33 16.28 2.17 -13.60
CA THR A 33 17.27 2.91 -14.40
C THR A 33 18.22 1.94 -15.12
N VAL A 34 18.69 2.34 -16.29
CA VAL A 34 19.46 1.52 -17.25
C VAL A 34 20.72 0.87 -16.63
N ASP A 35 21.23 1.37 -15.53
CA ASP A 35 22.47 0.91 -14.89
C ASP A 35 22.31 -0.23 -13.88
N LYS A 36 21.06 -0.66 -13.56
CA LYS A 36 20.81 -1.71 -12.56
C LYS A 36 19.69 -2.66 -13.01
N ASP A 37 19.94 -3.95 -12.94
CA ASP A 37 18.96 -4.99 -13.23
C ASP A 37 17.87 -5.09 -12.15
N PHE A 38 18.03 -4.42 -11.01
CA PHE A 38 17.10 -4.45 -9.90
C PHE A 38 17.02 -3.12 -9.15
N ARG A 39 15.93 -2.95 -8.40
CA ARG A 39 15.67 -1.84 -7.49
C ARG A 39 15.30 -2.39 -6.13
N LEU A 40 15.88 -1.83 -5.07
CA LEU A 40 15.52 -2.08 -3.69
C LEU A 40 15.18 -0.76 -3.01
N GLU A 41 13.99 -0.67 -2.45
CA GLU A 41 13.58 0.44 -1.59
C GLU A 41 13.19 -0.09 -0.21
N THR A 42 13.56 0.63 0.82
CA THR A 42 13.16 0.36 2.20
C THR A 42 12.68 1.65 2.83
N ASP A 43 11.42 1.68 3.27
CA ASP A 43 10.84 2.80 4.00
C ASP A 43 10.71 2.40 5.47
N LEU A 44 11.11 3.28 6.38
CA LEU A 44 10.86 3.18 7.81
C LEU A 44 10.14 4.45 8.27
N GLY A 45 8.98 4.29 8.86
CA GLY A 45 8.15 5.38 9.35
C GLY A 45 7.80 5.19 10.82
N TYR A 46 7.73 6.31 11.52
CA TYR A 46 7.32 6.35 12.92
C TYR A 46 6.40 7.55 13.15
N LEU A 47 5.33 7.33 13.89
CA LEU A 47 4.40 8.40 14.26
C LEU A 47 3.93 8.20 15.70
N VAL A 48 3.99 9.26 16.51
CA VAL A 48 3.44 9.31 17.86
C VAL A 48 2.18 10.15 17.86
N ASN A 49 1.06 9.57 18.26
CA ASN A 49 -0.18 10.28 18.50
C ASN A 49 -0.40 10.44 20.01
N ASN A 50 -0.46 11.67 20.48
CA ASN A 50 -0.83 11.99 21.85
C ASN A 50 -2.19 12.70 21.83
N SER A 51 -3.20 12.10 22.41
CA SER A 51 -4.52 12.68 22.58
C SER A 51 -4.78 12.94 24.06
N SER A 52 -5.13 14.16 24.39
CA SER A 52 -5.50 14.54 25.76
C SER A 52 -6.93 15.05 25.77
N SER A 53 -7.78 14.45 26.60
CA SER A 53 -9.16 14.87 26.81
C SER A 53 -9.44 15.04 28.33
N LYS A 54 -10.59 15.64 28.66
CA LYS A 54 -11.03 15.76 30.09
C LYS A 54 -11.14 14.40 30.79
N ASN A 55 -11.25 13.31 30.06
CA ASN A 55 -11.46 11.94 30.57
C ASN A 55 -10.19 11.07 30.53
N GLY A 56 -9.03 11.62 30.15
CA GLY A 56 -7.77 10.90 30.13
C GLY A 56 -6.85 11.29 28.98
N SER A 57 -5.62 10.81 29.02
CA SER A 57 -4.65 10.92 27.94
C SER A 57 -4.46 9.57 27.28
N SER A 58 -4.48 9.54 25.94
CA SER A 58 -4.13 8.37 25.14
C SER A 58 -2.83 8.66 24.38
N LYS A 59 -1.88 7.74 24.48
CA LYS A 59 -0.65 7.75 23.69
C LYS A 59 -0.66 6.53 22.79
N GLN A 60 -0.35 6.74 21.53
CA GLN A 60 -0.27 5.68 20.54
C GLN A 60 1.00 5.86 19.69
N ASP A 61 1.81 4.85 19.67
CA ASP A 61 3.06 4.80 18.89
C ASP A 61 2.84 3.88 17.68
N ASN A 62 3.13 4.36 16.48
CA ASN A 62 3.00 3.61 15.24
C ASN A 62 4.37 3.44 14.60
N LEU A 63 4.76 2.22 14.32
CA LEU A 63 5.95 1.87 13.55
C LEU A 63 5.51 1.23 12.22
N THR A 64 6.06 1.71 11.12
CA THR A 64 5.82 1.15 9.79
C THR A 64 7.13 0.77 9.13
N ALA A 65 7.16 -0.38 8.48
CA ALA A 65 8.27 -0.81 7.64
C ALA A 65 7.71 -1.26 6.27
N HIS A 66 8.39 -0.86 5.20
CA HIS A 66 8.05 -1.25 3.84
C HIS A 66 9.32 -1.61 3.08
N ILE A 67 9.29 -2.73 2.39
CA ILE A 67 10.37 -3.21 1.52
C ILE A 67 9.77 -3.46 0.14
N LEU A 68 10.39 -2.88 -0.88
CA LEU A 68 10.10 -3.14 -2.28
C LEU A 68 11.36 -3.64 -2.96
N PHE A 69 11.27 -4.82 -3.54
CA PHE A 69 12.27 -5.36 -4.46
C PHE A 69 11.65 -5.53 -5.84
N GLN A 70 12.32 -5.03 -6.86
CA GLN A 70 11.93 -5.19 -8.25
C GLN A 70 13.13 -5.61 -9.09
N LYS A 71 12.90 -6.54 -10.00
CA LYS A 71 13.87 -6.96 -11.00
C LYS A 71 13.23 -6.94 -12.37
N LYS A 72 13.97 -6.45 -13.37
CA LYS A 72 13.59 -6.48 -14.76
C LYS A 72 14.58 -7.33 -15.56
N SER A 73 14.08 -8.16 -16.47
CA SER A 73 14.87 -8.93 -17.41
C SER A 73 14.09 -9.00 -18.72
N ASP A 74 14.59 -8.38 -19.77
CA ASP A 74 13.93 -8.27 -21.09
C ASP A 74 12.45 -7.86 -20.95
N ASP A 75 11.52 -8.73 -21.34
CA ASP A 75 10.08 -8.52 -21.27
C ASP A 75 9.47 -8.94 -19.93
N TRP A 76 10.26 -9.48 -19.00
CA TRP A 76 9.80 -9.95 -17.70
C TRP A 76 10.11 -8.95 -16.60
N GLY A 77 9.17 -8.78 -15.68
CA GLY A 77 9.36 -8.06 -14.43
C GLY A 77 8.97 -8.93 -13.25
N GLN A 78 9.70 -8.78 -12.15
CA GLN A 78 9.42 -9.42 -10.87
C GLN A 78 9.32 -8.34 -9.80
N GLU A 79 8.38 -8.49 -8.90
CA GLU A 79 8.19 -7.58 -7.77
C GLU A 79 7.92 -8.39 -6.51
N LEU A 80 8.57 -8.00 -5.43
CA LEU A 80 8.29 -8.47 -4.09
C LEU A 80 8.07 -7.26 -3.20
N ILE A 81 6.98 -7.28 -2.44
CA ILE A 81 6.63 -6.26 -1.46
C ILE A 81 6.44 -6.94 -0.12
N ALA A 82 7.03 -6.37 0.92
CA ALA A 82 6.79 -6.74 2.31
C ALA A 82 6.49 -5.50 3.13
N ASP A 83 5.37 -5.51 3.84
CA ASP A 83 4.93 -4.44 4.72
C ASP A 83 4.70 -4.96 6.13
N ALA A 84 5.04 -4.15 7.11
CA ALA A 84 4.72 -4.38 8.51
C ALA A 84 4.25 -3.09 9.16
N VAL A 85 3.20 -3.18 9.97
CA VAL A 85 2.70 -2.11 10.82
C VAL A 85 2.53 -2.64 12.22
N SER A 86 3.09 -1.94 13.18
CA SER A 86 2.90 -2.21 14.61
C SER A 86 2.47 -0.93 15.30
N THR A 87 1.36 -0.99 16.01
CA THR A 87 0.83 0.11 16.79
C THR A 87 0.72 -0.32 18.24
N HIS A 88 1.27 0.47 19.14
CA HIS A 88 1.16 0.26 20.59
C HIS A 88 0.46 1.46 21.24
N GLY A 89 -0.59 1.19 21.99
CA GLY A 89 -1.34 2.18 22.75
C GLY A 89 -1.37 1.88 24.25
N ASN A 90 -1.77 2.85 25.05
CA ASN A 90 -1.94 2.67 26.50
C ASN A 90 -3.00 1.61 26.87
N ASN A 91 -3.90 1.28 25.95
CA ASN A 91 -4.87 0.18 26.06
C ASN A 91 -4.51 -0.92 25.08
N SER A 92 -4.44 -2.17 25.55
CA SER A 92 -4.17 -3.34 24.72
C SER A 92 -5.17 -3.54 23.57
N ALA A 93 -6.41 -3.04 23.70
CA ALA A 93 -7.40 -3.03 22.62
C ALA A 93 -7.03 -2.09 21.43
N GLN A 94 -6.00 -1.26 21.57
CA GLN A 94 -5.50 -0.35 20.54
C GLN A 94 -4.22 -0.86 19.86
N ASN A 95 -3.74 -2.04 20.26
CA ASN A 95 -2.56 -2.63 19.65
C ASN A 95 -2.95 -3.24 18.30
N ILE A 96 -2.20 -2.87 17.28
CA ILE A 96 -2.40 -3.30 15.91
C ILE A 96 -1.13 -3.94 15.42
N GLU A 97 -1.25 -5.12 14.87
CA GLU A 97 -0.17 -5.78 14.16
C GLU A 97 -0.68 -6.25 12.81
N ARG A 98 0.00 -5.83 11.75
CA ARG A 98 -0.31 -6.19 10.38
C ARG A 98 0.94 -6.53 9.62
N TYR A 99 0.81 -7.55 8.80
CA TYR A 99 1.87 -8.01 7.92
C TYR A 99 1.27 -8.26 6.54
N TYR A 100 1.94 -7.77 5.52
CA TYR A 100 1.55 -7.97 4.13
C TYR A 100 2.77 -8.43 3.33
N LEU A 101 2.57 -9.45 2.52
CA LEU A 101 3.55 -9.97 1.58
C LEU A 101 2.90 -10.08 0.20
N SER A 102 3.56 -9.60 -0.84
CA SER A 102 3.10 -9.70 -2.22
C SER A 102 4.24 -10.11 -3.14
N GLY A 103 4.00 -11.11 -3.95
CA GLY A 103 4.85 -11.48 -5.08
C GLY A 103 4.10 -11.30 -6.39
N LYS A 104 4.73 -10.63 -7.37
CA LYS A 104 4.14 -10.39 -8.69
C LYS A 104 5.17 -10.67 -9.77
N ILE A 105 4.72 -11.36 -10.80
CA ILE A 105 5.47 -11.57 -12.04
C ILE A 105 4.67 -10.92 -13.15
N LEU A 106 5.31 -10.17 -14.02
CA LEU A 106 4.69 -9.59 -15.20
C LEU A 106 5.48 -9.94 -16.47
N HIS A 107 4.75 -10.03 -17.57
CA HIS A 107 5.31 -10.20 -18.90
C HIS A 107 4.76 -9.12 -19.82
N ARG A 108 5.64 -8.33 -20.42
CA ARG A 108 5.28 -7.28 -21.38
C ARG A 108 5.04 -7.88 -22.75
N SER A 109 3.83 -7.70 -23.26
CA SER A 109 3.47 -8.09 -24.64
C SER A 109 3.74 -6.96 -25.63
N SER A 110 3.85 -5.72 -25.14
CA SER A 110 4.20 -4.53 -25.91
C SER A 110 4.74 -3.44 -24.97
N ASN A 111 5.11 -2.28 -25.52
CA ASN A 111 5.57 -1.14 -24.72
C ASN A 111 4.52 -0.59 -23.75
N VAL A 112 3.24 -0.89 -23.95
CA VAL A 112 2.13 -0.36 -23.16
C VAL A 112 1.31 -1.44 -22.47
N VAL A 113 1.28 -2.69 -22.96
CA VAL A 113 0.44 -3.76 -22.40
C VAL A 113 1.29 -4.86 -21.79
N TYR A 114 0.89 -5.33 -20.63
CA TYR A 114 1.50 -6.46 -19.95
C TYR A 114 0.44 -7.39 -19.33
N ARG A 115 0.83 -8.62 -19.08
CA ARG A 115 0.09 -9.60 -18.30
C ARG A 115 0.78 -9.80 -16.97
N PHE A 116 0.03 -10.14 -15.94
CA PHE A 116 0.63 -10.41 -14.64
C PHE A 116 0.00 -11.60 -13.95
N GLY A 117 0.79 -12.23 -13.08
CA GLY A 117 0.36 -13.12 -12.04
C GLY A 117 0.82 -12.58 -10.69
N LYS A 118 -0.06 -12.59 -9.69
CA LYS A 118 0.20 -12.02 -8.36
C LYS A 118 -0.31 -12.96 -7.28
N ILE A 119 0.44 -13.09 -6.21
CA ILE A 119 0.03 -13.71 -4.95
C ILE A 119 0.22 -12.73 -3.82
N THR A 120 -0.72 -12.65 -2.90
CA THR A 120 -0.63 -11.83 -1.69
C THR A 120 -0.98 -12.66 -0.47
N ALA A 121 -0.28 -12.40 0.63
CA ALA A 121 -0.62 -12.92 1.95
C ALA A 121 -0.70 -11.74 2.91
N GLU A 122 -1.79 -11.64 3.65
CA GLU A 122 -2.03 -10.60 4.64
C GLU A 122 -2.42 -11.24 5.97
N LYS A 123 -1.82 -10.78 7.07
CA LYS A 123 -2.24 -11.06 8.43
C LYS A 123 -2.59 -9.75 9.11
N ASP A 124 -3.78 -9.66 9.68
CA ASP A 124 -4.30 -8.42 10.27
C ASP A 124 -5.10 -8.73 11.53
N LEU A 125 -4.49 -8.48 12.69
CA LEU A 125 -5.09 -8.77 14.00
C LEU A 125 -6.28 -7.86 14.37
N THR A 126 -6.57 -6.86 13.56
CA THR A 126 -7.68 -5.91 13.80
C THR A 126 -8.79 -5.97 12.75
N SER A 127 -8.57 -6.74 11.70
CA SER A 127 -9.58 -6.99 10.67
C SER A 127 -10.57 -8.06 11.14
N ILE A 128 -11.72 -8.15 10.47
CA ILE A 128 -12.63 -9.30 10.61
C ILE A 128 -11.98 -10.60 10.14
N PHE A 129 -10.94 -10.52 9.31
CA PHE A 129 -10.14 -11.64 8.83
C PHE A 129 -8.77 -11.65 9.49
N ASP A 130 -8.42 -12.73 10.19
CA ASP A 130 -7.09 -12.93 10.77
C ASP A 130 -6.02 -13.02 9.67
N HIS A 131 -6.27 -13.83 8.65
CA HIS A 131 -5.39 -13.89 7.49
C HIS A 131 -6.15 -14.12 6.18
N GLN A 132 -5.58 -13.57 5.12
CA GLN A 132 -6.08 -13.69 3.76
C GLN A 132 -4.94 -14.05 2.82
N ILE A 133 -5.21 -14.95 1.89
CA ILE A 133 -4.32 -15.27 0.77
C ILE A 133 -5.11 -15.06 -0.51
N THR A 134 -4.59 -14.22 -1.41
CA THR A 134 -5.22 -13.95 -2.71
C THR A 134 -4.25 -14.27 -3.83
N THR A 135 -4.71 -15.04 -4.81
CA THR A 135 -4.01 -15.24 -6.07
C THR A 135 -4.79 -14.56 -7.19
N SER A 136 -4.11 -13.90 -8.10
CA SER A 136 -4.75 -13.22 -9.23
C SER A 136 -3.90 -13.25 -10.49
N ILE A 137 -4.57 -13.25 -11.63
CA ILE A 137 -3.98 -13.07 -12.95
C ILE A 137 -4.72 -11.93 -13.66
N GLY A 138 -4.03 -11.22 -14.54
CA GLY A 138 -4.67 -10.10 -15.21
C GLY A 138 -3.80 -9.43 -16.27
N TRP A 139 -4.31 -8.29 -16.71
CA TRP A 139 -3.67 -7.43 -17.70
C TRP A 139 -3.49 -6.04 -17.11
N GLY A 140 -2.41 -5.39 -17.53
CA GLY A 140 -2.15 -4.00 -17.22
C GLY A 140 -1.85 -3.22 -18.50
N VAL A 141 -2.13 -1.93 -18.43
CA VAL A 141 -1.85 -0.97 -19.49
C VAL A 141 -1.20 0.29 -18.92
N ASP A 142 -0.09 0.71 -19.52
CA ASP A 142 0.55 1.99 -19.22
C ASP A 142 -0.15 3.07 -20.08
N VAL A 143 -1.10 3.79 -19.45
CA VAL A 143 -1.94 4.81 -20.12
C VAL A 143 -1.15 6.08 -20.40
N LEU A 144 -0.33 6.49 -19.43
CA LEU A 144 0.58 7.63 -19.55
C LEU A 144 1.98 7.18 -19.14
N LYS A 145 2.97 7.57 -19.93
CA LYS A 145 4.37 7.31 -19.66
C LYS A 145 5.22 8.45 -20.19
N SER A 146 5.66 9.33 -19.30
CA SER A 146 6.57 10.43 -19.58
C SER A 146 7.54 10.61 -18.42
N ASP A 147 8.55 11.45 -18.57
CA ASP A 147 9.53 11.74 -17.52
C ASP A 147 8.91 12.35 -16.26
N LYS A 148 7.74 13.00 -16.39
CA LYS A 148 7.07 13.66 -15.27
C LYS A 148 5.86 12.92 -14.74
N VAL A 149 5.17 12.15 -15.60
CA VAL A 149 3.89 11.54 -15.26
C VAL A 149 3.87 10.09 -15.74
N SER A 150 3.46 9.19 -14.88
CA SER A 150 3.08 7.84 -15.28
C SER A 150 1.71 7.50 -14.71
N LEU A 151 0.91 6.78 -15.49
CA LEU A 151 -0.36 6.21 -15.09
C LEU A 151 -0.47 4.82 -15.67
N SER A 152 -0.64 3.84 -14.81
CA SER A 152 -0.91 2.46 -15.21
C SER A 152 -2.22 1.99 -14.59
N LEU A 153 -2.98 1.23 -15.35
CA LEU A 153 -4.21 0.59 -14.92
C LEU A 153 -4.07 -0.91 -15.03
N GLU A 154 -4.61 -1.64 -14.07
CA GLU A 154 -4.63 -3.09 -14.04
C GLU A 154 -6.05 -3.60 -13.81
N MET A 155 -6.38 -4.71 -14.47
CA MET A 155 -7.59 -5.48 -14.23
C MET A 155 -7.27 -6.97 -14.22
N GLY A 156 -7.97 -7.70 -13.36
CA GLY A 156 -7.70 -9.13 -13.23
C GLY A 156 -8.82 -9.87 -12.54
N GLY A 157 -8.65 -11.18 -12.48
CA GLY A 157 -9.50 -12.08 -11.72
C GLY A 157 -8.64 -13.02 -10.88
N GLY A 158 -9.21 -13.51 -9.80
CA GLY A 158 -8.46 -14.32 -8.87
C GLY A 158 -9.34 -15.13 -7.92
N TYR A 159 -8.68 -15.64 -6.92
CA TYR A 159 -9.30 -16.43 -5.87
C TYR A 159 -8.72 -16.02 -4.51
N ARG A 160 -9.59 -15.80 -3.53
CA ARG A 160 -9.23 -15.42 -2.17
C ARG A 160 -9.68 -16.48 -1.17
N TYR A 161 -8.75 -16.84 -0.31
CA TYR A 161 -8.96 -17.56 0.93
C TYR A 161 -8.88 -16.58 2.08
N SER A 162 -9.88 -16.57 2.96
CA SER A 162 -9.92 -15.73 4.16
C SER A 162 -10.28 -16.57 5.37
N GLN A 163 -9.61 -16.38 6.49
CA GLN A 163 -9.97 -16.98 7.77
C GLN A 163 -10.52 -15.92 8.71
N LEU A 164 -11.70 -16.16 9.27
CA LEU A 164 -12.35 -15.27 10.23
C LEU A 164 -11.63 -15.30 11.58
N GLN A 165 -11.55 -14.14 12.24
CA GLN A 165 -10.81 -13.97 13.49
C GLN A 165 -11.56 -14.56 14.70
N GLU A 166 -12.88 -14.45 14.76
CA GLU A 166 -13.71 -14.84 15.93
C GLU A 166 -14.43 -16.19 15.76
N SER A 167 -14.01 -17.05 14.84
CA SER A 167 -14.69 -18.31 14.65
C SER A 167 -14.03 -19.40 15.50
N GLU A 168 -14.74 -19.86 16.52
CA GLU A 168 -14.32 -21.02 17.34
C GLU A 168 -14.07 -22.28 16.50
N ASP A 169 -14.69 -22.37 15.33
CA ASP A 169 -14.56 -23.49 14.38
C ASP A 169 -13.54 -23.23 13.25
N GLY A 170 -12.79 -22.11 13.29
CA GLY A 170 -11.82 -21.78 12.24
C GLY A 170 -12.45 -21.62 10.85
N LYS A 171 -13.65 -21.07 10.77
CA LYS A 171 -14.42 -20.96 9.53
C LYS A 171 -13.64 -20.19 8.46
N ALA A 172 -13.35 -20.87 7.39
CA ALA A 172 -12.67 -20.31 6.23
C ALA A 172 -13.69 -19.91 5.16
N MET A 173 -13.43 -18.78 4.51
CA MET A 173 -14.18 -18.31 3.35
C MET A 173 -13.36 -18.46 2.09
N HIS A 174 -14.02 -18.85 1.02
CA HIS A 174 -13.42 -19.07 -0.28
C HIS A 174 -14.25 -18.36 -1.34
N GLU A 175 -13.64 -17.40 -2.05
CA GLU A 175 -14.37 -16.65 -3.06
C GLU A 175 -13.54 -16.36 -4.32
N GLY A 176 -14.24 -16.30 -5.47
CA GLY A 176 -13.68 -15.71 -6.67
C GLY A 176 -13.65 -14.18 -6.54
N THR A 177 -12.58 -13.55 -6.99
CA THR A 177 -12.41 -12.08 -6.91
C THR A 177 -12.14 -11.47 -8.26
N GLY A 178 -12.74 -10.29 -8.52
CA GLY A 178 -12.32 -9.37 -9.56
C GLY A 178 -11.42 -8.28 -8.97
N THR A 179 -10.40 -7.86 -9.68
CA THR A 179 -9.49 -6.82 -9.23
C THR A 179 -9.38 -5.69 -10.24
N LEU A 180 -9.38 -4.44 -9.75
CA LEU A 180 -9.07 -3.24 -10.52
C LEU A 180 -8.04 -2.44 -9.74
N ALA A 181 -7.00 -1.93 -10.41
CA ALA A 181 -6.01 -1.09 -9.76
C ALA A 181 -5.53 0.04 -10.68
N GLY A 182 -5.14 1.15 -10.07
CA GLY A 182 -4.56 2.31 -10.75
C GLY A 182 -3.35 2.82 -9.97
N PHE A 183 -2.29 3.15 -10.71
CA PHE A 183 -1.02 3.60 -10.15
C PHE A 183 -0.60 4.88 -10.88
N TYR A 184 -0.55 5.96 -10.14
CA TYR A 184 -0.20 7.27 -10.66
C TYR A 184 1.07 7.78 -9.98
N THR A 185 2.00 8.27 -10.77
CA THR A 185 3.22 8.93 -10.29
C THR A 185 3.35 10.29 -10.97
N TYR A 186 3.68 11.31 -10.18
CA TYR A 186 3.94 12.65 -10.68
C TYR A 186 5.22 13.22 -10.09
N GLN A 187 6.19 13.51 -10.95
CA GLN A 187 7.43 14.19 -10.60
C GLN A 187 7.17 15.70 -10.55
N ILE A 188 6.95 16.24 -9.35
CA ILE A 188 6.63 17.66 -9.12
C ILE A 188 7.85 18.53 -9.41
N SER A 189 9.04 18.09 -8.93
CA SER A 189 10.33 18.68 -9.20
C SER A 189 11.39 17.57 -9.28
N PRO A 190 12.64 17.83 -9.65
CA PRO A 190 13.68 16.80 -9.67
C PRO A 190 13.81 16.02 -8.37
N ASP A 191 13.53 16.65 -7.23
CA ASP A 191 13.72 16.07 -5.90
C ASP A 191 12.39 15.71 -5.21
N ILE A 192 11.21 16.04 -5.81
CA ILE A 192 9.91 15.82 -5.17
C ILE A 192 9.00 15.01 -6.07
N GLN A 193 8.51 13.86 -5.57
CA GLN A 193 7.61 12.96 -6.27
C GLN A 193 6.35 12.71 -5.45
N PHE A 194 5.21 12.71 -6.14
CA PHE A 194 3.92 12.27 -5.62
C PHE A 194 3.53 10.94 -6.25
N ASN A 195 3.02 10.02 -5.42
CA ASN A 195 2.49 8.73 -5.86
C ASN A 195 1.07 8.57 -5.30
N GLN A 196 0.18 8.04 -6.14
CA GLN A 196 -1.18 7.63 -5.76
C GLN A 196 -1.44 6.23 -6.28
N ASP A 197 -1.68 5.31 -5.37
CA ASP A 197 -2.08 3.95 -5.69
C ASP A 197 -3.52 3.74 -5.20
N ILE A 198 -4.32 3.07 -5.99
CA ILE A 198 -5.69 2.70 -5.63
C ILE A 198 -5.97 1.29 -6.14
N SER A 199 -6.63 0.47 -5.34
CA SER A 199 -7.04 -0.86 -5.76
C SER A 199 -8.40 -1.24 -5.19
N PHE A 200 -9.18 -1.95 -5.99
CA PHE A 200 -10.45 -2.56 -5.63
C PHE A 200 -10.35 -4.06 -5.84
N GLU A 201 -10.72 -4.80 -4.83
CA GLU A 201 -10.93 -6.24 -4.91
C GLU A 201 -12.41 -6.50 -4.63
N LEU A 202 -13.09 -7.10 -5.59
CA LEU A 202 -14.53 -7.37 -5.56
C LEU A 202 -14.72 -8.87 -5.49
N GLY A 203 -15.11 -9.39 -4.35
CA GLY A 203 -15.55 -10.76 -4.13
C GLY A 203 -17.08 -10.83 -4.03
N LYS A 204 -17.61 -12.03 -3.91
CA LYS A 204 -19.03 -12.25 -3.66
C LYS A 204 -19.40 -11.83 -2.24
N ASP A 205 -18.59 -12.25 -1.28
CA ASP A 205 -18.86 -12.10 0.15
C ASP A 205 -18.09 -10.94 0.78
N SER A 206 -17.08 -10.39 0.08
CA SER A 206 -16.32 -9.24 0.57
C SER A 206 -15.79 -8.33 -0.54
N LYS A 207 -15.68 -7.04 -0.20
CA LYS A 207 -15.13 -5.99 -1.06
C LYS A 207 -14.03 -5.26 -0.30
N VAL A 208 -12.89 -5.06 -0.95
CA VAL A 208 -11.76 -4.38 -0.34
C VAL A 208 -11.31 -3.23 -1.22
N LEU A 209 -11.35 -2.01 -0.68
CA LEU A 209 -10.75 -0.81 -1.26
C LEU A 209 -9.46 -0.50 -0.52
N ARG A 210 -8.38 -0.29 -1.26
CA ARG A 210 -7.13 0.26 -0.73
C ARG A 210 -6.75 1.51 -1.52
N SER A 211 -6.30 2.54 -0.81
CA SER A 211 -5.79 3.78 -1.41
C SER A 211 -4.59 4.27 -0.63
N ARG A 212 -3.52 4.64 -1.32
CA ARG A 212 -2.32 5.23 -0.73
C ARG A 212 -1.88 6.45 -1.53
N SER A 213 -1.75 7.57 -0.83
CA SER A 213 -1.12 8.78 -1.35
C SER A 213 0.24 8.95 -0.65
N ALA A 214 1.30 9.21 -1.37
CA ALA A 214 2.62 9.41 -0.81
C ALA A 214 3.34 10.58 -1.51
N LEU A 215 3.95 11.44 -0.70
CA LEU A 215 4.84 12.51 -1.14
C LEU A 215 6.24 12.18 -0.65
N SER A 216 7.20 12.10 -1.55
CA SER A 216 8.61 11.88 -1.23
C SER A 216 9.46 13.06 -1.67
N ALA A 217 10.41 13.45 -0.82
CA ALA A 217 11.38 14.51 -1.10
C ALA A 217 12.80 13.95 -0.91
N ASP A 218 13.61 14.00 -1.95
CA ASP A 218 14.98 13.48 -1.92
C ASP A 218 15.87 14.41 -1.09
N LEU A 219 16.46 13.86 -0.02
CA LEU A 219 17.43 14.53 0.83
C LEU A 219 18.85 14.31 0.30
N THR A 220 19.08 13.14 -0.27
CA THR A 220 20.32 12.74 -0.95
C THR A 220 19.95 11.84 -2.14
N LYS A 221 20.95 11.44 -2.94
CA LYS A 221 20.74 10.46 -4.04
C LYS A 221 20.17 9.12 -3.58
N LYS A 222 20.28 8.77 -2.30
CA LYS A 222 19.87 7.48 -1.76
C LYS A 222 18.80 7.57 -0.66
N ILE A 223 18.63 8.74 -0.06
CA ILE A 223 17.73 8.93 1.09
C ILE A 223 16.67 9.98 0.74
N SER A 224 15.42 9.67 0.98
CA SER A 224 14.29 10.58 0.82
C SER A 224 13.46 10.63 2.10
N ALA A 225 12.92 11.80 2.41
CA ALA A 225 11.82 11.93 3.37
C ALA A 225 10.51 11.52 2.68
N VAL A 226 9.65 10.79 3.38
CA VAL A 226 8.37 10.32 2.85
C VAL A 226 7.26 10.64 3.83
N ALA A 227 6.20 11.28 3.34
CA ALA A 227 4.92 11.40 4.01
C ALA A 227 3.89 10.58 3.24
N SER A 228 3.17 9.68 3.89
CA SER A 228 2.14 8.87 3.24
C SER A 228 0.86 8.81 4.05
N TYR A 229 -0.26 8.73 3.33
CA TYR A 229 -1.59 8.52 3.89
C TYR A 229 -2.24 7.34 3.17
N SER A 230 -2.64 6.35 3.93
CA SER A 230 -3.24 5.12 3.43
C SER A 230 -4.63 4.90 4.01
N ILE A 231 -5.52 4.33 3.21
CA ILE A 231 -6.88 3.94 3.60
C ILE A 231 -7.09 2.49 3.15
N LYS A 232 -7.62 1.67 4.06
CA LYS A 232 -8.18 0.35 3.75
C LYS A 232 -9.62 0.31 4.21
N ASN A 233 -10.53 -0.06 3.32
CA ASN A 233 -11.93 -0.28 3.64
C ASN A 233 -12.30 -1.70 3.23
N VAL A 234 -12.74 -2.48 4.18
CA VAL A 234 -13.24 -3.85 4.00
C VAL A 234 -14.73 -3.83 4.28
N GLN A 235 -15.52 -4.29 3.32
CA GLN A 235 -16.96 -4.50 3.46
C GLN A 235 -17.22 -5.99 3.25
N ALA A 236 -17.79 -6.65 4.24
CA ALA A 236 -18.15 -8.06 4.16
C ALA A 236 -19.50 -8.29 4.86
N ASP A 237 -20.10 -9.44 4.59
CA ASP A 237 -21.39 -9.80 5.21
C ASP A 237 -21.28 -9.91 6.74
N GLU A 238 -20.08 -10.23 7.25
CA GLU A 238 -19.78 -10.31 8.69
C GLU A 238 -19.53 -8.94 9.35
N GLY A 239 -19.36 -7.87 8.57
CA GLY A 239 -19.12 -6.51 9.07
C GLY A 239 -18.26 -5.65 8.17
N ASP A 240 -18.22 -4.38 8.51
CA ASP A 240 -17.42 -3.37 7.83
C ASP A 240 -16.23 -2.95 8.70
N ASN A 241 -15.06 -2.81 8.09
CA ASN A 241 -13.88 -2.25 8.74
C ASN A 241 -13.24 -1.17 7.85
N ARG A 242 -12.95 -0.02 8.44
CA ARG A 242 -12.25 1.07 7.76
C ARG A 242 -11.09 1.55 8.60
N ASP A 243 -9.91 1.47 8.01
CA ASP A 243 -8.66 1.88 8.63
C ASP A 243 -7.98 2.98 7.82
N SER A 244 -7.29 3.87 8.51
CA SER A 244 -6.44 4.87 7.88
C SER A 244 -5.15 5.06 8.66
N LEU A 245 -4.04 5.32 7.96
CA LEU A 245 -2.73 5.54 8.54
C LEU A 245 -2.06 6.74 7.89
N LEU A 246 -1.62 7.68 8.70
CA LEU A 246 -0.62 8.68 8.34
C LEU A 246 0.76 8.15 8.79
N SER A 247 1.75 8.22 7.92
CA SER A 247 3.12 7.83 8.24
C SER A 247 4.10 8.89 7.75
N LEU A 248 5.08 9.22 8.59
CA LEU A 248 6.23 10.04 8.25
C LEU A 248 7.48 9.18 8.44
N GLY A 249 8.37 9.17 7.46
CA GLY A 249 9.51 8.27 7.50
C GLY A 249 10.62 8.64 6.54
N LEU A 250 11.62 7.78 6.54
CA LEU A 250 12.75 7.84 5.63
C LEU A 250 12.72 6.63 4.70
N ARG A 251 13.04 6.87 3.44
CA ARG A 251 13.23 5.87 2.41
C ARG A 251 14.69 5.78 2.05
N TYR A 252 15.22 4.57 2.00
CA TYR A 252 16.52 4.27 1.40
C TYR A 252 16.31 3.58 0.05
N ARG A 253 17.04 4.03 -0.97
CA ARG A 253 17.08 3.43 -2.32
C ARG A 253 18.49 2.94 -2.63
N TYR A 254 18.57 1.70 -3.08
CA TYR A 254 19.82 1.09 -3.55
C TYR A 254 19.81 0.91 -5.07
#